data_5d3fed2a978dd5a902b04644e3202dd3
#
_entry.id   5d3fed2a978dd5a902b04644e3202dd3
#
_cell.length_a   1.000
_cell.length_b   1.000
_cell.length_c   1.000
_cell.angle_alpha   90.00
_cell.angle_beta   90.00
_cell.angle_gamma   90.00
#
_symmetry.space_group_name_H-M   'P 1'
#
loop_
_entity.id
_entity.type
_entity.pdbx_description
1 polymer ?
#
loop_
_entity_poly.entity_id
_entity_poly.type
_entity_poly.pdbx_seq_one_letter_code
_entity_poly.pdbx_strand_id
1 'polypeptide(L)'
;MAAIQDTVDLIVNAKTWTERVARLRQVPQRHGTDEHATIYAQIATQLYVPQLAPDYAYVNSADFYELPHFHHAYERADAATAGFKEVTVERLAAAIRAEPIILLPLRVITGLTRAEFAASSKLVADPLGMKPLSPNKVDSMERSGAPTSAEQARVAAETVDQIMHGVLFGDPPGDLRSKQDKPDTVEGWLSVRDYAANRVPYEVFLHQRHYGGGFRQLLDATSELRGNLIEDAVEALFVTHGIAFIRTGSHNQADIAARFEVTVQPAPDFVVHDGNDSLRAMLECKGANDGGTARDKAPRFERLHAESVRLGGIPLLAVLGGLGWTRVNDTLGPVIRDCDGRVFSVGNLPEMLTVAPVPALVQPR
;
A
#
# COMPACT_ATOMS: atom_id res chain seq x y z
N MET A 1 -9.99 22.91 -16.96
CA MET A 1 -9.51 21.50 -17.13
C MET A 1 -8.11 21.43 -17.74
N ALA A 2 -7.80 22.15 -18.82
CA ALA A 2 -6.43 22.15 -19.39
C ALA A 2 -5.37 22.61 -18.37
N ALA A 3 -5.61 23.68 -17.64
CA ALA A 3 -4.65 24.20 -16.66
C ALA A 3 -4.37 23.24 -15.47
N ILE A 4 -5.34 22.40 -15.09
CA ILE A 4 -5.17 21.36 -14.05
C ILE A 4 -4.25 20.26 -14.58
N GLN A 5 -4.54 19.74 -15.78
CA GLN A 5 -3.74 18.68 -16.38
C GLN A 5 -2.29 19.13 -16.63
N ASP A 6 -2.09 20.35 -17.11
CA ASP A 6 -0.75 20.92 -17.30
C ASP A 6 0.04 20.98 -15.98
N THR A 7 -0.62 21.30 -14.87
CA THR A 7 0.02 21.32 -13.54
C THR A 7 0.36 19.92 -13.07
N VAL A 8 -0.54 18.95 -13.24
CA VAL A 8 -0.28 17.53 -12.92
C VAL A 8 0.90 17.02 -13.72
N ASP A 9 0.90 17.24 -15.05
CA ASP A 9 1.96 16.78 -15.93
C ASP A 9 3.32 17.40 -15.58
N LEU A 10 3.35 18.67 -15.24
CA LEU A 10 4.56 19.33 -14.77
C LEU A 10 5.11 18.68 -13.50
N ILE A 11 4.27 18.32 -12.53
CA ILE A 11 4.68 17.72 -11.27
C ILE A 11 5.11 16.25 -11.49
N VAL A 12 4.32 15.50 -12.24
CA VAL A 12 4.60 14.09 -12.54
C VAL A 12 5.91 13.91 -13.29
N ASN A 13 6.19 14.79 -14.25
CA ASN A 13 7.40 14.76 -15.06
C ASN A 13 8.59 15.52 -14.43
N ALA A 14 8.53 15.90 -13.15
CA ALA A 14 9.66 16.51 -12.46
C ALA A 14 10.85 15.54 -12.41
N LYS A 15 12.04 16.00 -12.82
CA LYS A 15 13.24 15.17 -12.91
C LYS A 15 13.89 14.90 -11.55
N THR A 16 13.64 15.76 -10.59
CA THR A 16 14.21 15.67 -9.24
C THR A 16 13.14 15.88 -8.18
N TRP A 17 13.38 15.35 -7.00
CA TRP A 17 12.52 15.59 -5.85
C TRP A 17 12.44 17.08 -5.46
N THR A 18 13.54 17.82 -5.55
CA THR A 18 13.58 19.26 -5.29
C THR A 18 12.63 20.01 -6.22
N GLU A 19 12.65 19.68 -7.50
CA GLU A 19 11.74 20.27 -8.50
C GLU A 19 10.28 19.88 -8.22
N ARG A 20 10.02 18.62 -7.89
CA ARG A 20 8.68 18.13 -7.54
C ARG A 20 8.11 18.87 -6.34
N VAL A 21 8.86 18.94 -5.24
CA VAL A 21 8.45 19.67 -4.02
C VAL A 21 8.19 21.14 -4.32
N ALA A 22 9.08 21.81 -5.07
CA ALA A 22 8.89 23.21 -5.43
C ALA A 22 7.60 23.44 -6.24
N ARG A 23 7.28 22.54 -7.17
CA ARG A 23 6.06 22.61 -7.97
C ARG A 23 4.79 22.33 -7.17
N LEU A 24 4.84 21.35 -6.27
CA LEU A 24 3.72 21.02 -5.36
C LEU A 24 3.35 22.19 -4.47
N ARG A 25 4.33 22.91 -3.92
CA ARG A 25 4.11 24.12 -3.10
C ARG A 25 3.41 25.25 -3.85
N GLN A 26 3.49 25.27 -5.17
CA GLN A 26 2.83 26.30 -5.99
C GLN A 26 1.36 25.98 -6.29
N VAL A 27 0.89 24.76 -6.04
CA VAL A 27 -0.48 24.33 -6.38
C VAL A 27 -1.55 25.22 -5.72
N PRO A 28 -1.51 25.50 -4.39
CA PRO A 28 -2.52 26.35 -3.75
C PRO A 28 -2.56 27.77 -4.30
N GLN A 29 -1.40 28.29 -4.69
CA GLN A 29 -1.28 29.65 -5.24
C GLN A 29 -1.88 29.78 -6.65
N ARG A 30 -1.81 28.70 -7.45
CA ARG A 30 -2.26 28.68 -8.85
C ARG A 30 -3.74 28.32 -9.00
N HIS A 31 -4.26 27.44 -8.16
CA HIS A 31 -5.56 26.79 -8.36
C HIS A 31 -6.60 27.07 -7.26
N GLY A 32 -6.19 27.68 -6.14
CA GLY A 32 -7.09 27.88 -5.00
C GLY A 32 -7.44 26.55 -4.30
N THR A 33 -8.37 26.62 -3.33
CA THR A 33 -8.67 25.47 -2.44
C THR A 33 -9.52 24.40 -3.09
N ASP A 34 -10.47 24.74 -3.96
CA ASP A 34 -11.45 23.79 -4.48
C ASP A 34 -10.88 22.88 -5.59
N GLU A 35 -9.99 23.43 -6.43
CA GLU A 35 -9.40 22.68 -7.55
C GLU A 35 -8.18 21.86 -7.14
N HIS A 36 -7.43 22.28 -6.13
CA HIS A 36 -6.19 21.59 -5.79
C HIS A 36 -6.42 20.19 -5.22
N ALA A 37 -7.56 19.88 -4.61
CA ALA A 37 -7.88 18.53 -4.17
C ALA A 37 -7.85 17.53 -5.34
N THR A 38 -8.37 17.90 -6.49
CA THR A 38 -8.33 17.08 -7.71
C THR A 38 -6.91 16.90 -8.22
N ILE A 39 -6.09 17.96 -8.17
CA ILE A 39 -4.68 17.90 -8.59
C ILE A 39 -3.90 16.92 -7.72
N TYR A 40 -4.00 17.02 -6.39
CA TYR A 40 -3.33 16.12 -5.48
C TYR A 40 -3.79 14.66 -5.64
N ALA A 41 -5.07 14.41 -5.89
CA ALA A 41 -5.59 13.08 -6.15
C ALA A 41 -5.02 12.47 -7.43
N GLN A 42 -4.88 13.26 -8.51
CA GLN A 42 -4.28 12.79 -9.76
C GLN A 42 -2.77 12.50 -9.61
N ILE A 43 -2.05 13.37 -8.92
CA ILE A 43 -0.64 13.17 -8.60
C ILE A 43 -0.46 11.91 -7.73
N ALA A 44 -1.31 11.75 -6.71
CA ALA A 44 -1.33 10.56 -5.86
C ALA A 44 -1.47 9.27 -6.69
N THR A 45 -2.43 9.26 -7.60
CA THR A 45 -2.69 8.12 -8.48
C THR A 45 -1.49 7.77 -9.36
N GLN A 46 -0.80 8.76 -9.92
CA GLN A 46 0.24 8.53 -10.90
C GLN A 46 1.62 8.25 -10.28
N LEU A 47 1.96 8.88 -9.16
CA LEU A 47 3.30 8.81 -8.60
C LEU A 47 3.41 7.95 -7.34
N TYR A 48 2.39 7.97 -6.48
CA TYR A 48 2.52 7.39 -5.14
C TYR A 48 1.77 6.05 -4.99
N VAL A 49 0.59 5.92 -5.58
CA VAL A 49 -0.16 4.65 -5.58
C VAL A 49 0.67 3.48 -6.13
N PRO A 50 1.46 3.63 -7.22
CA PRO A 50 2.32 2.56 -7.71
C PRO A 50 3.42 2.10 -6.75
N GLN A 51 3.73 2.90 -5.73
CA GLN A 51 4.74 2.59 -4.71
C GLN A 51 4.17 1.84 -3.50
N LEU A 52 2.83 1.74 -3.39
CA LEU A 52 2.19 1.10 -2.26
C LEU A 52 2.15 -0.43 -2.46
N ALA A 53 2.51 -1.16 -1.43
CA ALA A 53 2.42 -2.62 -1.39
C ALA A 53 1.28 -3.07 -0.47
N PRO A 54 0.61 -4.22 -0.78
CA PRO A 54 -0.38 -4.79 0.12
C PRO A 54 0.31 -5.30 1.39
N ASP A 55 -0.44 -5.28 2.50
CA ASP A 55 0.08 -5.73 3.77
C ASP A 55 -0.49 -7.10 4.18
N TYR A 56 -1.77 -7.27 4.52
CA TYR A 56 -2.25 -8.52 5.12
C TYR A 56 -3.67 -8.94 4.70
N ALA A 57 -4.01 -10.23 4.92
CA ALA A 57 -5.33 -10.81 4.69
C ALA A 57 -6.04 -11.21 5.99
N TYR A 58 -7.38 -11.15 6.00
CA TYR A 58 -8.25 -11.58 7.09
C TYR A 58 -9.26 -12.62 6.62
N VAL A 59 -9.67 -13.52 7.53
CA VAL A 59 -10.82 -14.40 7.35
C VAL A 59 -11.94 -13.98 8.30
N ASN A 60 -13.15 -13.81 7.80
CA ASN A 60 -14.32 -13.47 8.57
C ASN A 60 -15.36 -14.62 8.48
N SER A 61 -16.11 -14.88 9.56
CA SER A 61 -17.20 -15.88 9.58
C SER A 61 -18.47 -15.32 8.97
N ALA A 62 -18.92 -15.87 7.88
CA ALA A 62 -20.22 -15.66 7.22
C ALA A 62 -20.45 -16.80 6.23
N ASP A 63 -21.69 -17.06 5.82
CA ASP A 63 -22.04 -18.14 4.88
C ASP A 63 -21.15 -18.17 3.62
N PHE A 64 -20.73 -17.00 3.17
CA PHE A 64 -19.79 -16.85 2.08
C PHE A 64 -18.43 -17.54 2.33
N TYR A 65 -18.02 -17.69 3.58
CA TYR A 65 -16.76 -18.33 3.97
C TYR A 65 -16.92 -19.82 4.31
N GLU A 66 -18.17 -20.34 4.20
CA GLU A 66 -18.45 -21.74 4.43
C GLU A 66 -17.90 -22.63 3.31
N LEU A 67 -17.49 -23.84 3.70
CA LEU A 67 -16.85 -24.79 2.79
C LEU A 67 -17.66 -25.08 1.53
N PRO A 68 -18.99 -25.27 1.56
CA PRO A 68 -19.76 -25.58 0.35
C PRO A 68 -19.68 -24.51 -0.72
N HIS A 69 -19.73 -23.23 -0.34
CA HIS A 69 -19.62 -22.12 -1.29
C HIS A 69 -18.22 -22.08 -1.92
N PHE A 70 -17.19 -22.17 -1.07
CA PHE A 70 -15.81 -22.19 -1.55
C PHE A 70 -15.52 -23.40 -2.43
N HIS A 71 -15.98 -24.59 -2.01
CA HIS A 71 -15.81 -25.82 -2.76
C HIS A 71 -16.42 -25.75 -4.16
N HIS A 72 -17.65 -25.25 -4.27
CA HIS A 72 -18.30 -25.02 -5.56
C HIS A 72 -17.46 -24.11 -6.48
N ALA A 73 -17.00 -22.97 -5.96
CA ALA A 73 -16.16 -22.06 -6.73
C ALA A 73 -14.81 -22.68 -7.13
N TYR A 74 -14.21 -23.47 -6.21
CA TYR A 74 -12.95 -24.15 -6.44
C TYR A 74 -13.05 -25.21 -7.54
N GLU A 75 -14.05 -26.08 -7.50
CA GLU A 75 -14.26 -27.08 -8.55
C GLU A 75 -14.39 -26.46 -9.96
N ARG A 76 -15.05 -25.31 -10.04
CA ARG A 76 -15.19 -24.56 -11.29
C ARG A 76 -13.85 -23.98 -11.77
N ALA A 77 -13.05 -23.41 -10.85
CA ALA A 77 -11.72 -22.90 -11.19
C ALA A 77 -10.77 -24.03 -11.58
N ASP A 78 -10.78 -25.14 -10.86
CA ASP A 78 -9.98 -26.35 -11.15
C ASP A 78 -10.29 -26.89 -12.56
N ALA A 79 -11.57 -27.06 -12.88
CA ALA A 79 -12.01 -27.52 -14.20
C ALA A 79 -11.61 -26.53 -15.31
N ALA A 80 -11.80 -25.22 -15.10
CA ALA A 80 -11.47 -24.18 -16.07
C ALA A 80 -9.97 -24.07 -16.38
N THR A 81 -9.12 -24.46 -15.42
CA THR A 81 -7.66 -24.36 -15.53
C THR A 81 -6.96 -25.73 -15.70
N ALA A 82 -7.73 -26.80 -15.90
CA ALA A 82 -7.21 -28.18 -15.97
C ALA A 82 -6.34 -28.55 -14.74
N GLY A 83 -6.83 -28.29 -13.54
CA GLY A 83 -6.09 -28.53 -12.29
C GLY A 83 -4.94 -27.54 -12.10
N PHE A 84 -5.12 -26.30 -12.45
CA PHE A 84 -4.12 -25.20 -12.40
C PHE A 84 -2.85 -25.50 -13.23
N LYS A 85 -2.97 -26.34 -14.25
CA LYS A 85 -1.86 -26.67 -15.19
C LYS A 85 -1.81 -25.72 -16.37
N GLU A 86 -2.96 -25.23 -16.80
CA GLU A 86 -3.12 -24.39 -17.98
C GLU A 86 -3.64 -23.01 -17.56
N VAL A 87 -2.76 -22.21 -16.97
CA VAL A 87 -3.11 -20.89 -16.46
C VAL A 87 -2.42 -19.82 -17.32
N THR A 88 -3.20 -19.22 -18.22
CA THR A 88 -2.81 -18.02 -18.98
C THR A 88 -3.84 -16.92 -18.75
N VAL A 89 -3.44 -15.67 -19.00
CA VAL A 89 -4.35 -14.53 -18.86
C VAL A 89 -5.60 -14.68 -19.72
N GLU A 90 -5.46 -15.15 -20.96
CA GLU A 90 -6.57 -15.35 -21.89
C GLU A 90 -7.54 -16.40 -21.36
N ARG A 91 -7.01 -17.51 -20.86
CA ARG A 91 -7.82 -18.60 -20.32
C ARG A 91 -8.53 -18.17 -19.04
N LEU A 92 -7.82 -17.51 -18.13
CA LEU A 92 -8.42 -16.94 -16.92
C LEU A 92 -9.50 -15.92 -17.25
N ALA A 93 -9.25 -14.99 -18.18
CA ALA A 93 -10.22 -13.99 -18.57
C ALA A 93 -11.49 -14.62 -19.18
N ALA A 94 -11.34 -15.63 -20.04
CA ALA A 94 -12.47 -16.36 -20.61
C ALA A 94 -13.28 -17.09 -19.52
N ALA A 95 -12.61 -17.76 -18.60
CA ALA A 95 -13.21 -18.49 -17.52
C ALA A 95 -13.93 -17.56 -16.52
N ILE A 96 -13.31 -16.47 -16.09
CA ILE A 96 -13.92 -15.45 -15.22
C ILE A 96 -15.14 -14.81 -15.89
N ARG A 97 -15.10 -14.59 -17.20
CA ARG A 97 -16.25 -14.04 -17.92
C ARG A 97 -17.42 -15.02 -17.97
N ALA A 98 -17.14 -16.30 -18.16
CA ALA A 98 -18.15 -17.35 -18.22
C ALA A 98 -18.77 -17.62 -16.84
N GLU A 99 -17.92 -17.73 -15.83
CA GLU A 99 -18.30 -18.06 -14.45
C GLU A 99 -17.56 -17.16 -13.45
N PRO A 100 -18.08 -15.95 -13.14
CA PRO A 100 -17.35 -14.98 -12.30
C PRO A 100 -17.02 -15.48 -10.89
N ILE A 101 -17.74 -16.47 -10.36
CA ILE A 101 -17.51 -17.06 -9.04
C ILE A 101 -16.09 -17.67 -8.89
N ILE A 102 -15.47 -18.07 -10.00
CA ILE A 102 -14.11 -18.63 -9.98
C ILE A 102 -13.05 -17.60 -9.50
N LEU A 103 -13.39 -16.32 -9.50
CA LEU A 103 -12.50 -15.30 -8.95
C LEU A 103 -12.22 -15.55 -7.46
N LEU A 104 -13.16 -16.14 -6.72
CA LEU A 104 -13.00 -16.41 -5.29
C LEU A 104 -11.77 -17.28 -4.99
N PRO A 105 -11.64 -18.53 -5.50
CA PRO A 105 -10.44 -19.32 -5.24
C PRO A 105 -9.17 -18.70 -5.82
N LEU A 106 -9.23 -18.07 -6.99
CA LEU A 106 -8.07 -17.40 -7.59
C LEU A 106 -7.55 -16.27 -6.70
N ARG A 107 -8.44 -15.41 -6.18
CA ARG A 107 -8.05 -14.36 -5.23
C ARG A 107 -7.54 -14.95 -3.90
N VAL A 108 -8.17 -15.99 -3.39
CA VAL A 108 -7.72 -16.66 -2.14
C VAL A 108 -6.32 -17.24 -2.32
N ILE A 109 -6.00 -17.82 -3.47
CA ILE A 109 -4.65 -18.28 -3.82
C ILE A 109 -3.66 -17.11 -3.72
N THR A 110 -3.99 -15.91 -4.23
CA THR A 110 -3.11 -14.74 -4.10
C THR A 110 -2.95 -14.24 -2.66
N GLY A 111 -3.81 -14.66 -1.72
CA GLY A 111 -3.76 -14.25 -0.32
C GLY A 111 -4.27 -12.82 -0.07
N LEU A 112 -4.95 -12.21 -1.03
CA LEU A 112 -5.48 -10.85 -0.93
C LEU A 112 -6.92 -10.84 -0.41
N THR A 113 -7.25 -9.81 0.37
CA THR A 113 -8.64 -9.46 0.66
C THR A 113 -9.30 -8.87 -0.59
N ARG A 114 -10.62 -8.77 -0.60
CA ARG A 114 -11.37 -8.14 -1.71
C ARG A 114 -10.94 -6.69 -1.95
N ALA A 115 -10.71 -5.94 -0.87
CA ALA A 115 -10.27 -4.56 -0.97
C ALA A 115 -8.86 -4.45 -1.54
N GLU A 116 -7.94 -5.30 -1.10
CA GLU A 116 -6.58 -5.36 -1.63
C GLU A 116 -6.57 -5.80 -3.10
N PHE A 117 -7.38 -6.80 -3.48
CA PHE A 117 -7.48 -7.25 -4.86
C PHE A 117 -8.02 -6.13 -5.78
N ALA A 118 -9.06 -5.42 -5.32
CA ALA A 118 -9.60 -4.28 -6.05
C ALA A 118 -8.56 -3.15 -6.21
N ALA A 119 -7.80 -2.86 -5.15
CA ALA A 119 -6.70 -1.89 -5.20
C ALA A 119 -5.58 -2.35 -6.16
N SER A 120 -5.21 -3.63 -6.11
CA SER A 120 -4.23 -4.22 -7.03
C SER A 120 -4.70 -4.17 -8.48
N SER A 121 -5.99 -4.40 -8.73
CA SER A 121 -6.56 -4.29 -10.07
C SER A 121 -6.44 -2.90 -10.67
N LYS A 122 -6.33 -1.86 -9.85
CA LYS A 122 -6.09 -0.49 -10.31
C LYS A 122 -4.68 -0.33 -10.87
N LEU A 123 -3.68 -0.93 -10.20
CA LEU A 123 -2.29 -0.91 -10.67
C LEU A 123 -2.13 -1.56 -12.05
N VAL A 124 -2.98 -2.56 -12.34
CA VAL A 124 -3.01 -3.27 -13.61
C VAL A 124 -3.83 -2.53 -14.66
N ALA A 125 -5.00 -2.01 -14.28
CA ALA A 125 -5.94 -1.38 -15.20
C ALA A 125 -5.43 -0.04 -15.75
N ASP A 126 -4.79 0.78 -14.90
CA ASP A 126 -4.32 2.12 -15.28
C ASP A 126 -3.32 2.08 -16.47
N PRO A 127 -2.27 1.22 -16.48
CA PRO A 127 -1.38 1.10 -17.65
C PRO A 127 -2.06 0.56 -18.90
N LEU A 128 -3.13 -0.23 -18.75
CA LEU A 128 -3.88 -0.81 -19.88
C LEU A 128 -4.97 0.13 -20.40
N GLY A 129 -5.20 1.29 -19.78
CA GLY A 129 -6.30 2.19 -20.11
C GLY A 129 -7.69 1.60 -19.84
N MET A 130 -7.79 0.65 -18.90
CA MET A 130 -9.02 -0.07 -18.53
C MET A 130 -9.56 0.43 -17.19
N LYS A 131 -10.82 0.07 -16.87
CA LYS A 131 -11.43 0.39 -15.58
C LYS A 131 -11.06 -0.65 -14.53
N PRO A 132 -10.58 -0.24 -13.35
CA PRO A 132 -10.31 -1.16 -12.24
C PRO A 132 -11.59 -1.78 -11.69
N LEU A 133 -11.44 -2.89 -10.97
CA LEU A 133 -12.53 -3.50 -10.22
C LEU A 133 -12.74 -2.73 -8.90
N SER A 134 -14.00 -2.49 -8.53
CA SER A 134 -14.32 -2.02 -7.18
C SER A 134 -14.41 -3.20 -6.20
N PRO A 135 -14.23 -2.98 -4.88
CA PRO A 135 -14.44 -4.03 -3.88
C PRO A 135 -15.83 -4.65 -3.94
N ASN A 136 -16.87 -3.84 -4.22
CA ASN A 136 -18.25 -4.33 -4.37
C ASN A 136 -18.40 -5.19 -5.63
N LYS A 137 -17.69 -4.87 -6.71
CA LYS A 137 -17.71 -5.70 -7.92
C LYS A 137 -17.05 -7.05 -7.66
N VAL A 138 -15.89 -7.08 -7.02
CA VAL A 138 -15.22 -8.31 -6.60
C VAL A 138 -16.16 -9.14 -5.72
N ASP A 139 -16.77 -8.52 -4.70
CA ASP A 139 -17.72 -9.20 -3.81
C ASP A 139 -18.88 -9.81 -4.55
N SER A 140 -19.52 -9.09 -5.48
CA SER A 140 -20.67 -9.59 -6.24
C SER A 140 -20.31 -10.73 -7.20
N MET A 141 -19.13 -10.70 -7.79
CA MET A 141 -18.62 -11.79 -8.63
C MET A 141 -18.42 -13.06 -7.79
N GLU A 142 -17.81 -12.93 -6.62
CA GLU A 142 -17.47 -14.06 -5.76
C GLU A 142 -18.66 -14.65 -4.99
N ARG A 143 -19.63 -13.80 -4.56
CA ARG A 143 -20.79 -14.26 -3.79
C ARG A 143 -21.92 -14.83 -4.65
N SER A 144 -22.22 -14.16 -5.74
CA SER A 144 -23.41 -14.47 -6.53
C SER A 144 -23.12 -14.82 -7.99
N GLY A 145 -21.85 -14.84 -8.39
CA GLY A 145 -21.50 -15.02 -9.79
C GLY A 145 -22.01 -13.89 -10.68
N ALA A 146 -22.13 -12.65 -10.15
CA ALA A 146 -22.70 -11.54 -10.90
C ALA A 146 -21.98 -11.31 -12.24
N PRO A 147 -22.72 -11.17 -13.36
CA PRO A 147 -22.16 -11.04 -14.70
C PRO A 147 -21.06 -9.98 -14.77
N THR A 148 -20.00 -10.27 -15.52
CA THR A 148 -18.86 -9.38 -15.68
C THR A 148 -18.58 -9.09 -17.15
N SER A 149 -18.07 -7.89 -17.48
CA SER A 149 -17.69 -7.53 -18.84
C SER A 149 -16.38 -8.22 -19.26
N ALA A 150 -16.07 -8.25 -20.55
CA ALA A 150 -14.82 -8.76 -21.06
C ALA A 150 -13.61 -7.97 -20.49
N GLU A 151 -13.74 -6.65 -20.37
CA GLU A 151 -12.74 -5.77 -19.79
C GLU A 151 -12.50 -6.10 -18.31
N GLN A 152 -13.55 -6.20 -17.51
CA GLN A 152 -13.47 -6.56 -16.11
C GLN A 152 -12.85 -7.95 -15.88
N ALA A 153 -13.23 -8.93 -16.70
CA ALA A 153 -12.64 -10.27 -16.66
C ALA A 153 -11.15 -10.24 -17.02
N ARG A 154 -10.78 -9.44 -18.02
CA ARG A 154 -9.36 -9.25 -18.41
C ARG A 154 -8.56 -8.62 -17.28
N VAL A 155 -9.03 -7.54 -16.68
CA VAL A 155 -8.37 -6.88 -15.54
C VAL A 155 -8.21 -7.84 -14.37
N ALA A 156 -9.25 -8.64 -14.05
CA ALA A 156 -9.15 -9.65 -12.99
C ALA A 156 -8.07 -10.70 -13.29
N ALA A 157 -8.05 -11.22 -14.52
CA ALA A 157 -7.10 -12.23 -14.96
C ALA A 157 -5.65 -11.72 -14.92
N GLU A 158 -5.42 -10.54 -15.47
CA GLU A 158 -4.10 -9.87 -15.43
C GLU A 158 -3.62 -9.62 -13.99
N THR A 159 -4.55 -9.21 -13.11
CA THR A 159 -4.21 -8.97 -11.70
C THR A 159 -3.75 -10.27 -11.03
N VAL A 160 -4.46 -11.36 -11.22
CA VAL A 160 -4.06 -12.69 -10.69
C VAL A 160 -2.71 -13.10 -11.27
N ASP A 161 -2.55 -12.99 -12.58
CA ASP A 161 -1.34 -13.43 -13.30
C ASP A 161 -0.09 -12.68 -12.84
N GLN A 162 -0.15 -11.35 -12.81
CA GLN A 162 0.99 -10.53 -12.39
C GLN A 162 1.38 -10.74 -10.93
N ILE A 163 0.39 -10.98 -10.04
CA ILE A 163 0.67 -11.33 -8.64
C ILE A 163 1.38 -12.68 -8.56
N MET A 164 0.87 -13.70 -9.25
CA MET A 164 1.40 -15.07 -9.20
C MET A 164 2.78 -15.20 -9.84
N HIS A 165 3.15 -14.28 -10.74
CA HIS A 165 4.50 -14.17 -11.30
C HIS A 165 5.42 -13.22 -10.51
N GLY A 166 4.96 -12.63 -9.40
CA GLY A 166 5.76 -11.72 -8.56
C GLY A 166 6.07 -10.36 -9.20
N VAL A 167 5.41 -10.01 -10.34
CA VAL A 167 5.75 -8.79 -11.10
C VAL A 167 5.02 -7.55 -10.58
N LEU A 168 3.83 -7.72 -9.97
CA LEU A 168 2.99 -6.58 -9.62
C LEU A 168 3.55 -5.75 -8.47
N PHE A 169 4.15 -6.40 -7.47
CA PHE A 169 4.61 -5.74 -6.24
C PHE A 169 6.13 -5.74 -6.09
N GLY A 170 6.83 -6.53 -6.91
CA GLY A 170 8.26 -6.77 -6.76
C GLY A 170 8.62 -7.54 -5.49
N ASP A 171 9.90 -7.63 -5.21
CA ASP A 171 10.41 -8.31 -4.03
C ASP A 171 10.25 -7.44 -2.78
N PRO A 172 9.86 -8.02 -1.63
CA PRO A 172 9.83 -7.30 -0.38
C PRO A 172 11.25 -6.90 0.04
N PRO A 173 11.43 -5.73 0.70
CA PRO A 173 12.75 -5.28 1.11
C PRO A 173 13.30 -6.13 2.27
N GLY A 174 14.60 -6.44 2.21
CA GLY A 174 15.33 -7.15 3.26
C GLY A 174 14.77 -8.55 3.53
N ASP A 175 14.56 -8.87 4.80
CA ASP A 175 14.07 -10.18 5.26
C ASP A 175 12.53 -10.26 5.38
N LEU A 176 11.81 -9.25 4.88
CA LEU A 176 10.35 -9.24 4.90
C LEU A 176 9.78 -10.28 3.94
N ARG A 177 8.60 -10.79 4.28
CA ARG A 177 7.90 -11.78 3.47
C ARG A 177 6.65 -11.20 2.85
N SER A 178 6.42 -11.55 1.60
CA SER A 178 5.19 -11.23 0.89
C SER A 178 4.08 -12.25 1.19
N LYS A 179 2.85 -11.94 0.78
CA LYS A 179 1.73 -12.89 0.85
C LYS A 179 1.90 -14.06 -0.13
N GLN A 180 2.78 -13.94 -1.10
CA GLN A 180 3.11 -14.97 -2.09
C GLN A 180 4.15 -15.97 -1.57
N ASP A 181 4.85 -15.68 -0.46
CA ASP A 181 5.82 -16.60 0.17
C ASP A 181 5.17 -17.74 0.97
N LYS A 182 3.87 -17.99 0.74
CA LYS A 182 3.16 -19.13 1.31
C LYS A 182 3.61 -20.44 0.64
N PRO A 183 3.59 -21.57 1.35
CA PRO A 183 3.98 -22.86 0.77
C PRO A 183 3.25 -23.24 -0.52
N ASP A 184 1.99 -22.81 -0.66
CA ASP A 184 1.15 -23.08 -1.83
C ASP A 184 1.32 -22.08 -2.98
N THR A 185 2.16 -21.05 -2.83
CA THR A 185 2.39 -20.03 -3.86
C THR A 185 3.86 -19.64 -4.05
N VAL A 186 4.78 -20.18 -3.26
CA VAL A 186 6.21 -19.81 -3.28
C VAL A 186 6.87 -19.99 -4.64
N GLU A 187 6.41 -20.94 -5.45
CA GLU A 187 6.84 -21.15 -6.83
C GLU A 187 5.71 -20.82 -7.83
N GLY A 188 4.85 -19.89 -7.48
CA GLY A 188 3.72 -19.47 -8.31
C GLY A 188 2.76 -20.64 -8.61
N TRP A 189 2.34 -20.75 -9.86
CA TRP A 189 1.38 -21.79 -10.29
C TRP A 189 1.91 -23.22 -10.17
N LEU A 190 3.23 -23.43 -10.10
CA LEU A 190 3.81 -24.75 -9.87
C LEU A 190 3.41 -25.28 -8.49
N SER A 191 3.59 -24.46 -7.44
CA SER A 191 3.16 -24.83 -6.09
C SER A 191 1.66 -25.09 -6.02
N VAL A 192 0.84 -24.19 -6.60
CA VAL A 192 -0.63 -24.34 -6.62
C VAL A 192 -1.03 -25.67 -7.27
N ARG A 193 -0.46 -25.97 -8.44
CA ARG A 193 -0.73 -27.22 -9.16
C ARG A 193 -0.38 -28.45 -8.32
N ASP A 194 0.78 -28.43 -7.66
CA ASP A 194 1.24 -29.55 -6.86
C ASP A 194 0.34 -29.77 -5.63
N TYR A 195 -0.09 -28.71 -4.99
CA TYR A 195 -1.08 -28.78 -3.91
C TYR A 195 -2.44 -29.30 -4.41
N ALA A 196 -2.93 -28.83 -5.54
CA ALA A 196 -4.20 -29.26 -6.13
C ALA A 196 -4.14 -30.74 -6.54
N ALA A 197 -3.06 -31.19 -7.16
CA ALA A 197 -2.89 -32.58 -7.62
C ALA A 197 -2.80 -33.59 -6.46
N ASN A 198 -2.20 -33.20 -5.36
CA ASN A 198 -1.97 -34.08 -4.22
C ASN A 198 -3.13 -34.13 -3.23
N ARG A 199 -4.28 -33.48 -3.55
CA ARG A 199 -5.45 -33.39 -2.66
C ARG A 199 -5.01 -33.11 -1.24
N VAL A 200 -4.64 -31.88 -0.98
CA VAL A 200 -3.98 -31.38 0.25
C VAL A 200 -4.34 -32.22 1.48
N PRO A 201 -3.41 -32.94 2.13
CA PRO A 201 -3.70 -33.71 3.33
C PRO A 201 -4.33 -32.82 4.40
N TYR A 202 -5.22 -33.39 5.23
CA TYR A 202 -5.93 -32.63 6.26
C TYR A 202 -4.99 -31.87 7.21
N GLU A 203 -3.84 -32.42 7.54
CA GLU A 203 -2.78 -31.76 8.32
C GLU A 203 -2.25 -30.50 7.65
N VAL A 204 -2.06 -30.51 6.33
CA VAL A 204 -1.60 -29.33 5.57
C VAL A 204 -2.67 -28.27 5.54
N PHE A 205 -3.95 -28.65 5.38
CA PHE A 205 -5.08 -27.75 5.50
C PHE A 205 -5.17 -27.11 6.89
N LEU A 206 -5.01 -27.90 7.94
CA LEU A 206 -4.97 -27.38 9.32
C LEU A 206 -3.77 -26.47 9.56
N HIS A 207 -2.62 -26.79 9.00
CA HIS A 207 -1.43 -25.95 9.06
C HIS A 207 -1.67 -24.59 8.36
N GLN A 208 -2.24 -24.59 7.16
CA GLN A 208 -2.62 -23.35 6.45
C GLN A 208 -3.64 -22.53 7.25
N ARG A 209 -4.62 -23.19 7.87
CA ARG A 209 -5.60 -22.54 8.74
C ARG A 209 -4.95 -22.00 10.01
N HIS A 210 -4.03 -22.73 10.63
CA HIS A 210 -3.24 -22.28 11.76
C HIS A 210 -2.35 -21.09 11.38
N TYR A 211 -1.70 -21.15 10.24
CA TYR A 211 -0.89 -20.07 9.69
C TYR A 211 -1.74 -18.80 9.45
N GLY A 212 -2.90 -18.92 8.80
CA GLY A 212 -3.85 -17.81 8.63
C GLY A 212 -4.42 -17.28 9.95
N GLY A 213 -4.73 -18.16 10.89
CA GLY A 213 -5.16 -17.80 12.25
C GLY A 213 -4.04 -17.17 13.07
N GLY A 214 -2.81 -17.66 12.94
CA GLY A 214 -1.62 -17.07 13.53
C GLY A 214 -1.35 -15.67 13.01
N PHE A 215 -1.53 -15.45 11.72
CA PHE A 215 -1.48 -14.11 11.11
C PHE A 215 -2.52 -13.18 11.70
N ARG A 216 -3.76 -13.64 11.93
CA ARG A 216 -4.80 -12.83 12.55
C ARG A 216 -4.47 -12.47 13.99
N GLN A 217 -4.02 -13.44 14.79
CA GLN A 217 -3.56 -13.19 16.17
C GLN A 217 -2.36 -12.24 16.18
N LEU A 218 -1.45 -12.39 15.24
CA LEU A 218 -0.33 -11.49 15.04
C LEU A 218 -0.81 -10.08 14.69
N LEU A 219 -1.81 -9.93 13.83
CA LEU A 219 -2.39 -8.65 13.44
C LEU A 219 -3.10 -7.96 14.61
N ASP A 220 -3.82 -8.71 15.44
CA ASP A 220 -4.51 -8.17 16.62
C ASP A 220 -3.52 -7.81 17.74
N ALA A 221 -2.49 -8.67 17.95
CA ALA A 221 -1.43 -8.44 18.93
C ALA A 221 -0.32 -7.49 18.48
N THR A 222 -0.23 -7.16 17.19
CA THR A 222 0.93 -6.52 16.57
C THR A 222 0.56 -5.28 15.76
N SER A 223 -0.55 -4.60 16.09
CA SER A 223 -0.78 -3.27 15.55
C SER A 223 0.40 -2.34 15.83
N GLU A 224 1.07 -2.50 16.97
CA GLU A 224 2.32 -1.84 17.32
C GLU A 224 3.49 -2.35 16.48
N LEU A 225 3.67 -3.66 16.31
CA LEU A 225 4.77 -4.22 15.51
C LEU A 225 4.72 -3.79 14.04
N ARG A 226 3.53 -3.57 13.47
CA ARG A 226 3.40 -3.05 12.09
C ARG A 226 3.83 -1.59 11.96
N GLY A 227 3.52 -0.77 12.95
CA GLY A 227 4.07 0.58 13.06
C GLY A 227 5.60 0.49 13.14
N ASN A 228 6.09 -0.36 14.04
CA ASN A 228 7.52 -0.57 14.26
C ASN A 228 8.25 -1.01 12.99
N LEU A 229 7.70 -1.88 12.14
CA LEU A 229 8.36 -2.30 10.89
C LEU A 229 8.69 -1.13 9.96
N ILE A 230 7.76 -0.19 9.80
CA ILE A 230 7.99 1.01 8.98
C ILE A 230 9.00 1.92 9.69
N GLU A 231 8.83 2.12 10.98
CA GLU A 231 9.73 2.95 11.79
C GLU A 231 11.14 2.35 11.85
N ASP A 232 11.28 1.02 12.01
CA ASP A 232 12.57 0.32 12.02
C ASP A 232 13.30 0.47 10.68
N ALA A 233 12.57 0.44 9.56
CA ALA A 233 13.15 0.70 8.25
C ALA A 233 13.69 2.14 8.11
N VAL A 234 12.96 3.12 8.63
CA VAL A 234 13.40 4.53 8.68
C VAL A 234 14.62 4.68 9.58
N GLU A 235 14.57 4.10 10.78
CA GLU A 235 15.67 4.12 11.74
C GLU A 235 16.94 3.50 11.15
N ALA A 236 16.83 2.34 10.51
CA ALA A 236 17.94 1.68 9.83
C ALA A 236 18.55 2.55 8.73
N LEU A 237 17.71 3.24 7.93
CA LEU A 237 18.18 4.19 6.93
C LEU A 237 18.97 5.34 7.57
N PHE A 238 18.45 5.95 8.62
CA PHE A 238 19.08 7.08 9.29
C PHE A 238 20.40 6.69 9.96
N VAL A 239 20.42 5.57 10.69
CA VAL A 239 21.64 5.02 11.30
C VAL A 239 22.70 4.72 10.25
N THR A 240 22.31 4.09 9.14
CA THR A 240 23.24 3.74 8.06
C THR A 240 23.90 4.96 7.45
N HIS A 241 23.22 6.09 7.39
CA HIS A 241 23.71 7.32 6.77
C HIS A 241 24.15 8.40 7.78
N GLY A 242 24.27 8.06 9.07
CA GLY A 242 24.75 8.97 10.11
C GLY A 242 23.84 10.19 10.34
N ILE A 243 22.57 10.09 10.02
CA ILE A 243 21.58 11.15 10.22
C ILE A 243 21.20 11.19 11.70
N ALA A 244 21.25 12.37 12.33
CA ALA A 244 20.85 12.53 13.73
C ALA A 244 19.31 12.62 13.84
N PHE A 245 18.74 11.81 14.70
CA PHE A 245 17.29 11.76 14.93
C PHE A 245 16.94 11.34 16.36
N ILE A 246 15.71 11.59 16.76
CA ILE A 246 15.08 10.99 17.94
C ILE A 246 13.84 10.25 17.47
N ARG A 247 13.78 8.93 17.71
CA ARG A 247 12.56 8.13 17.58
C ARG A 247 11.67 8.41 18.80
N THR A 248 10.43 8.79 18.53
CA THR A 248 9.48 9.17 19.56
C THR A 248 8.90 7.94 20.26
N GLY A 249 8.84 8.00 21.56
CA GLY A 249 8.18 7.01 22.43
C GLY A 249 7.41 7.71 23.55
N SER A 250 6.66 6.95 24.33
CA SER A 250 5.92 7.51 25.50
C SER A 250 6.82 8.16 26.54
N HIS A 251 8.09 7.75 26.58
CA HIS A 251 9.06 8.18 27.60
C HIS A 251 9.80 9.49 27.26
N ASN A 252 9.79 9.94 26.00
CA ASN A 252 10.60 11.11 25.57
C ASN A 252 9.78 12.27 24.99
N GLN A 253 8.46 12.22 25.04
CA GLN A 253 7.56 13.28 24.52
C GLN A 253 7.86 14.65 25.12
N ALA A 254 8.09 14.71 26.45
CA ALA A 254 8.37 15.95 27.14
C ALA A 254 9.75 16.53 26.78
N ASP A 255 10.74 15.67 26.57
CA ASP A 255 12.09 16.08 26.13
C ASP A 255 12.05 16.65 24.71
N ILE A 256 11.33 16.00 23.79
CA ILE A 256 11.13 16.49 22.42
C ILE A 256 10.46 17.87 22.42
N ALA A 257 9.41 18.04 23.24
CA ALA A 257 8.72 19.32 23.35
C ALA A 257 9.65 20.42 23.89
N ALA A 258 10.45 20.10 24.90
CA ALA A 258 11.39 21.06 25.50
C ALA A 258 12.56 21.46 24.58
N ARG A 259 13.12 20.48 23.83
CA ARG A 259 14.32 20.69 22.99
C ARG A 259 13.98 21.32 21.65
N PHE A 260 12.86 20.94 21.05
CA PHE A 260 12.52 21.30 19.65
C PHE A 260 11.26 22.15 19.54
N GLU A 261 10.65 22.52 20.67
CA GLU A 261 9.39 23.29 20.72
C GLU A 261 8.22 22.59 19.99
N VAL A 262 8.28 21.26 19.80
CA VAL A 262 7.20 20.48 19.21
C VAL A 262 6.07 20.31 20.23
N THR A 263 4.92 20.92 19.97
CA THR A 263 3.80 20.93 20.90
C THR A 263 2.66 19.97 20.55
N VAL A 264 2.63 19.47 19.31
CA VAL A 264 1.62 18.50 18.87
C VAL A 264 1.73 17.18 19.65
N GLN A 265 0.59 16.66 20.11
CA GLN A 265 0.51 15.43 20.90
C GLN A 265 -0.26 14.33 20.13
N PRO A 266 0.31 13.11 20.08
CA PRO A 266 1.70 12.76 20.36
C PRO A 266 2.67 13.51 19.43
N ALA A 267 3.96 13.58 19.77
CA ALA A 267 4.98 14.10 18.87
C ALA A 267 5.09 13.22 17.61
N PRO A 268 5.66 13.70 16.47
CA PRO A 268 5.87 12.89 15.27
C PRO A 268 6.75 11.67 15.56
N ASP A 269 6.59 10.59 14.82
CA ASP A 269 7.30 9.33 15.07
C ASP A 269 8.84 9.51 15.06
N PHE A 270 9.34 10.46 14.25
CA PHE A 270 10.75 10.88 14.26
C PHE A 270 10.90 12.39 14.25
N VAL A 271 11.83 12.88 15.06
CA VAL A 271 12.36 14.24 15.04
C VAL A 271 13.77 14.18 14.51
N VAL A 272 14.03 14.80 13.35
CA VAL A 272 15.35 14.82 12.69
C VAL A 272 15.99 16.16 12.97
N HIS A 273 17.25 16.14 13.47
CA HIS A 273 17.96 17.34 13.89
C HIS A 273 19.39 17.36 13.34
N ASP A 274 20.05 18.49 13.42
CA ASP A 274 21.47 18.61 13.09
C ASP A 274 22.35 18.48 14.35
N GLY A 275 23.67 18.54 14.16
CA GLY A 275 24.63 18.43 15.26
C GLY A 275 24.55 19.55 16.32
N ASN A 276 23.74 20.61 16.09
CA ASN A 276 23.52 21.71 17.00
C ASN A 276 22.12 21.66 17.64
N ASP A 277 21.49 20.52 17.65
CA ASP A 277 20.11 20.30 18.15
C ASP A 277 19.05 21.18 17.47
N SER A 278 19.30 21.67 16.25
CA SER A 278 18.28 22.40 15.50
C SER A 278 17.36 21.42 14.78
N LEU A 279 16.05 21.56 14.96
CA LEU A 279 15.04 20.77 14.26
C LEU A 279 15.14 20.99 12.74
N ARG A 280 15.31 19.93 11.99
CA ARG A 280 15.50 19.97 10.53
C ARG A 280 14.36 19.32 9.77
N ALA A 281 13.71 18.32 10.35
CA ALA A 281 12.51 17.70 9.80
C ALA A 281 11.69 16.98 10.88
N MET A 282 10.41 16.79 10.60
CA MET A 282 9.51 15.88 11.29
C MET A 282 9.15 14.75 10.34
N LEU A 283 9.02 13.52 10.83
CA LEU A 283 8.62 12.38 10.03
C LEU A 283 7.57 11.56 10.75
N GLU A 284 6.53 11.16 10.02
CA GLU A 284 5.43 10.34 10.53
C GLU A 284 5.27 9.08 9.68
N CYS A 285 5.16 7.92 10.33
CA CYS A 285 5.00 6.61 9.74
C CYS A 285 3.57 6.11 9.94
N LYS A 286 2.85 5.71 8.89
CA LYS A 286 1.49 5.17 9.04
C LYS A 286 1.23 4.01 8.09
N GLY A 287 0.92 2.84 8.68
CA GLY A 287 0.40 1.68 7.96
C GLY A 287 -1.13 1.68 7.92
N ALA A 288 -1.74 1.37 6.78
CA ALA A 288 -3.18 1.17 6.63
C ALA A 288 -3.51 0.20 5.51
N ASN A 289 -4.24 -0.88 5.84
CA ASN A 289 -4.60 -1.94 4.87
C ASN A 289 -5.91 -1.66 4.16
N ASP A 290 -6.77 -0.85 4.76
CA ASP A 290 -8.07 -0.47 4.20
C ASP A 290 -8.25 1.05 4.20
N GLY A 291 -9.13 1.52 3.29
CA GLY A 291 -9.37 2.94 3.10
C GLY A 291 -10.08 3.63 4.28
N GLY A 292 -10.78 2.89 5.14
CA GLY A 292 -11.38 3.41 6.37
C GLY A 292 -10.29 3.79 7.37
N THR A 293 -9.39 2.85 7.67
CA THR A 293 -8.22 3.07 8.53
C THR A 293 -7.32 4.20 8.01
N ALA A 294 -7.10 4.26 6.69
CA ALA A 294 -6.31 5.33 6.09
C ALA A 294 -6.96 6.71 6.29
N ARG A 295 -8.30 6.79 6.14
CA ARG A 295 -9.07 8.02 6.38
C ARG A 295 -8.95 8.50 7.82
N ASP A 296 -9.02 7.58 8.78
CA ASP A 296 -8.91 7.92 10.20
C ASP A 296 -7.49 8.41 10.56
N LYS A 297 -6.47 7.96 9.81
CA LYS A 297 -5.07 8.34 10.04
C LYS A 297 -4.64 9.61 9.27
N ALA A 298 -5.26 9.92 8.14
CA ALA A 298 -4.89 11.08 7.31
C ALA A 298 -4.92 12.44 8.07
N PRO A 299 -5.92 12.74 8.94
CA PRO A 299 -5.95 14.01 9.69
C PRO A 299 -4.74 14.23 10.62
N ARG A 300 -3.98 13.19 10.88
CA ARG A 300 -2.74 13.31 11.64
C ARG A 300 -1.71 14.18 10.89
N PHE A 301 -1.62 14.03 9.59
CA PHE A 301 -0.67 14.80 8.76
C PHE A 301 -1.06 16.27 8.69
N GLU A 302 -2.35 16.60 8.64
CA GLU A 302 -2.82 17.98 8.72
C GLU A 302 -2.40 18.67 10.03
N ARG A 303 -2.56 17.98 11.16
CA ARG A 303 -2.10 18.50 12.47
C ARG A 303 -0.58 18.71 12.52
N LEU A 304 0.19 17.78 11.97
CA LEU A 304 1.64 17.91 11.87
C LEU A 304 2.06 19.00 10.89
N HIS A 305 1.31 19.20 9.82
CA HIS A 305 1.53 20.32 8.90
C HIS A 305 1.31 21.67 9.59
N ALA A 306 0.24 21.81 10.35
CA ALA A 306 0.00 23.03 11.15
C ALA A 306 1.17 23.29 12.12
N GLU A 307 1.68 22.23 12.78
CA GLU A 307 2.86 22.33 13.64
C GLU A 307 4.12 22.71 12.85
N SER A 308 4.33 22.11 11.68
CA SER A 308 5.41 22.49 10.76
C SER A 308 5.40 23.99 10.43
N VAL A 309 4.24 24.52 10.10
CA VAL A 309 4.05 25.96 9.81
C VAL A 309 4.36 26.81 11.04
N ARG A 310 3.86 26.43 12.21
CA ARG A 310 4.11 27.11 13.49
C ARG A 310 5.61 27.18 13.81
N LEU A 311 6.35 26.14 13.51
CA LEU A 311 7.81 26.02 13.72
C LEU A 311 8.64 26.68 12.59
N GLY A 312 8.03 27.52 11.77
CA GLY A 312 8.74 28.25 10.70
C GLY A 312 8.88 27.48 9.38
N GLY A 313 8.04 26.47 9.13
CA GLY A 313 8.04 25.70 7.89
C GLY A 313 9.03 24.53 7.91
N ILE A 314 9.22 23.91 9.06
CA ILE A 314 10.02 22.68 9.19
C ILE A 314 9.48 21.60 8.25
N PRO A 315 10.26 20.99 7.38
CA PRO A 315 9.80 19.93 6.47
C PRO A 315 9.12 18.78 7.21
N LEU A 316 7.93 18.40 6.73
CA LEU A 316 7.22 17.20 7.16
C LEU A 316 7.42 16.11 6.11
N LEU A 317 7.80 14.91 6.54
CA LEU A 317 7.95 13.73 5.73
C LEU A 317 6.94 12.67 6.19
N ALA A 318 6.46 11.86 5.24
CA ALA A 318 5.57 10.72 5.52
C ALA A 318 6.17 9.44 4.97
N VAL A 319 6.05 8.35 5.74
CA VAL A 319 6.32 7.00 5.25
C VAL A 319 5.05 6.16 5.42
N LEU A 320 4.49 5.72 4.30
CA LEU A 320 3.20 5.07 4.25
C LEU A 320 3.34 3.60 3.83
N GLY A 321 2.62 2.72 4.51
CA GLY A 321 2.51 1.30 4.17
C GLY A 321 1.05 0.85 4.02
N GLY A 322 0.83 -0.14 3.17
CA GLY A 322 -0.48 -0.75 2.94
C GLY A 322 -1.34 -0.08 1.87
N LEU A 323 -2.22 -0.86 1.26
CA LEU A 323 -3.07 -0.43 0.14
C LEU A 323 -4.27 0.43 0.54
N GLY A 324 -4.50 0.67 1.83
CA GLY A 324 -5.55 1.60 2.29
C GLY A 324 -5.36 3.02 1.76
N TRP A 325 -4.12 3.41 1.50
CA TRP A 325 -3.76 4.72 0.95
C TRP A 325 -4.08 4.90 -0.53
N THR A 326 -4.49 3.84 -1.26
CA THR A 326 -4.96 3.95 -2.66
C THR A 326 -6.23 4.79 -2.81
N ARG A 327 -6.89 5.11 -1.70
CA ARG A 327 -8.01 6.01 -1.64
C ARG A 327 -7.53 7.47 -1.70
N VAL A 328 -7.26 7.95 -2.91
CA VAL A 328 -6.49 9.17 -3.15
C VAL A 328 -7.19 10.47 -2.76
N ASN A 329 -8.53 10.55 -2.86
CA ASN A 329 -9.25 11.83 -2.71
C ASN A 329 -9.26 12.34 -1.26
N ASP A 330 -9.50 11.45 -0.30
CA ASP A 330 -9.73 11.78 1.11
C ASP A 330 -8.67 11.18 2.05
N THR A 331 -7.59 10.60 1.51
CA THR A 331 -6.47 10.06 2.28
C THR A 331 -5.12 10.52 1.70
N LEU A 332 -4.63 9.88 0.63
CA LEU A 332 -3.28 10.11 0.12
C LEU A 332 -3.09 11.52 -0.49
N GLY A 333 -4.07 12.05 -1.20
CA GLY A 333 -4.00 13.41 -1.75
C GLY A 333 -3.76 14.48 -0.68
N PRO A 334 -4.58 14.53 0.40
CA PRO A 334 -4.31 15.40 1.56
C PRO A 334 -2.93 15.22 2.17
N VAL A 335 -2.46 13.97 2.36
CA VAL A 335 -1.11 13.71 2.91
C VAL A 335 -0.02 14.27 2.00
N ILE A 336 -0.14 14.10 0.67
CA ILE A 336 0.82 14.67 -0.29
C ILE A 336 0.84 16.19 -0.19
N ARG A 337 -0.32 16.83 -0.06
CA ARG A 337 -0.42 18.27 0.15
C ARG A 337 0.33 18.69 1.43
N ASP A 338 0.01 18.06 2.54
CA ASP A 338 0.49 18.44 3.87
C ASP A 338 2.00 18.19 4.06
N CYS A 339 2.55 17.23 3.31
CA CYS A 339 3.98 16.92 3.28
C CYS A 339 4.74 17.57 2.10
N ASP A 340 4.13 18.46 1.34
CA ASP A 340 4.71 19.02 0.09
C ASP A 340 5.24 17.91 -0.86
N GLY A 341 4.57 16.76 -0.90
CA GLY A 341 4.98 15.61 -1.69
C GLY A 341 6.11 14.75 -1.12
N ARG A 342 6.63 15.04 0.08
CA ARG A 342 7.66 14.22 0.74
C ARG A 342 7.05 12.97 1.36
N VAL A 343 6.48 12.13 0.50
CA VAL A 343 5.77 10.90 0.88
C VAL A 343 6.48 9.70 0.25
N PHE A 344 6.82 8.74 1.08
CA PHE A 344 7.56 7.55 0.71
C PHE A 344 6.82 6.29 1.15
N SER A 345 7.23 5.16 0.60
CA SER A 345 6.92 3.82 1.09
C SER A 345 8.22 3.11 1.50
N VAL A 346 8.12 1.95 2.12
CA VAL A 346 9.32 1.15 2.44
C VAL A 346 10.08 0.79 1.16
N GLY A 347 9.37 0.57 0.04
CA GLY A 347 10.00 0.18 -1.24
C GLY A 347 10.85 1.27 -1.89
N ASN A 348 10.53 2.55 -1.69
CA ASN A 348 11.30 3.67 -2.23
C ASN A 348 11.94 4.55 -1.15
N LEU A 349 12.04 4.03 0.07
CA LEU A 349 12.60 4.74 1.22
C LEU A 349 13.99 5.36 0.97
N PRO A 350 14.93 4.71 0.24
CA PRO A 350 16.24 5.31 -0.08
C PRO A 350 16.16 6.62 -0.86
N GLU A 351 15.08 6.89 -1.60
CA GLU A 351 14.90 8.16 -2.31
C GLU A 351 14.82 9.35 -1.34
N MET A 352 14.43 9.11 -0.08
CA MET A 352 14.41 10.14 0.96
C MET A 352 15.78 10.84 1.11
N LEU A 353 16.86 10.12 0.89
CA LEU A 353 18.23 10.67 0.94
C LEU A 353 18.51 11.74 -0.13
N THR A 354 17.65 11.84 -1.15
CA THR A 354 17.76 12.83 -2.22
C THR A 354 16.83 14.04 -2.02
N VAL A 355 16.03 14.03 -0.94
CA VAL A 355 14.98 15.03 -0.68
C VAL A 355 15.38 15.96 0.46
N ALA A 356 15.41 17.28 0.19
CA ALA A 356 15.71 18.25 1.24
C ALA A 356 14.74 18.14 2.43
N PRO A 357 15.25 18.20 3.70
CA PRO A 357 16.60 18.57 4.08
C PRO A 357 17.60 17.40 4.22
N VAL A 358 17.17 16.17 4.01
CA VAL A 358 17.90 14.93 4.35
C VAL A 358 19.33 14.89 3.75
N PRO A 359 19.58 15.26 2.47
CA PRO A 359 20.93 15.21 1.90
C PRO A 359 21.97 16.02 2.67
N ALA A 360 21.54 17.14 3.28
CA ALA A 360 22.43 18.02 4.06
C ALA A 360 22.74 17.47 5.46
N LEU A 361 22.05 16.41 5.89
CA LEU A 361 22.17 15.80 7.21
C LEU A 361 22.97 14.48 7.18
N VAL A 362 23.21 13.94 5.99
CA VAL A 362 24.04 12.74 5.79
C VAL A 362 25.47 13.06 6.19
N GLN A 363 26.01 12.29 7.13
CA GLN A 363 27.41 12.42 7.51
C GLN A 363 28.26 11.44 6.69
N PRO A 364 29.37 11.89 6.10
CA PRO A 364 30.33 10.99 5.47
C PRO A 364 30.90 10.04 6.54
N ARG A 365 30.92 8.76 6.21
CA ARG A 365 31.60 7.74 7.02
C ARG A 365 33.12 7.92 6.99
#